data_9ef01cd5e0252d3e9915f10206e3330a
#
_entry.id   9ef01cd5e0252d3e9915f10206e3330a
#
_cell.length_a   1.000
_cell.length_b   1.000
_cell.length_c   1.000
_cell.angle_alpha   90.00
_cell.angle_beta   90.00
_cell.angle_gamma   90.00
#
_symmetry.space_group_name_H-M   'P 1'
#
loop_
_entity.id
_entity.type
_entity.pdbx_description
1 polymer ?
#
loop_
_entity_poly.entity_id
_entity_poly.type
_entity_poly.pdbx_seq_one_letter_code
_entity_poly.pdbx_strand_id
1 'polypeptide(L)'
;MRRVICNFTIAFLFFFPLHAAEDVGIREMVNRINLFNRYLPQEKVYLHFDNTAYFMGEKMWFKAYVLRSDNHHATDVSRVLYVELLDRSGNVVETQKLPIGAMGQADGVFDLRNVLAGGFYEVRAYTRYMLNWDSSWLFSRVFPIFETPGKEGDYSRPSLGKTAWQVRESEKVPTKEKTGISFAKPEDGNIAFF
;
A
#
# COMPACT_ATOMS: atom_id res chain seq x y z
N MET A 1 -22.69 -82.41 -25.00
CA MET A 1 -21.99 -81.81 -23.86
C MET A 1 -21.22 -80.57 -24.29
N ARG A 2 -21.78 -79.42 -24.07
CA ARG A 2 -21.15 -78.12 -24.41
C ARG A 2 -20.49 -77.59 -23.14
N ARG A 3 -19.14 -77.48 -23.16
CA ARG A 3 -18.38 -76.85 -22.09
C ARG A 3 -18.46 -75.31 -22.27
N VAL A 4 -19.11 -74.64 -21.35
CA VAL A 4 -19.06 -73.17 -21.23
C VAL A 4 -17.78 -72.79 -20.48
N ILE A 5 -16.86 -72.16 -21.20
CA ILE A 5 -15.66 -71.59 -20.61
C ILE A 5 -16.01 -70.19 -20.14
N CYS A 6 -16.09 -69.99 -18.82
CA CYS A 6 -16.34 -68.69 -18.20
C CYS A 6 -15.00 -67.95 -18.13
N ASN A 7 -14.78 -66.97 -19.05
CA ASN A 7 -13.61 -66.09 -18.95
C ASN A 7 -13.84 -65.05 -17.85
N PHE A 8 -13.16 -65.28 -16.73
CA PHE A 8 -13.08 -64.29 -15.66
C PHE A 8 -11.99 -63.27 -16.02
N THR A 9 -12.39 -62.15 -16.64
CA THR A 9 -11.49 -61.03 -16.86
C THR A 9 -11.35 -60.26 -15.58
N ILE A 10 -10.28 -60.52 -14.84
CA ILE A 10 -9.94 -59.74 -13.63
C ILE A 10 -9.45 -58.36 -14.14
N ALA A 11 -10.32 -57.36 -14.07
CA ALA A 11 -9.96 -55.95 -14.24
C ALA A 11 -9.13 -55.54 -13.01
N PHE A 12 -7.82 -55.59 -13.16
CA PHE A 12 -6.89 -55.03 -12.18
C PHE A 12 -6.96 -53.52 -12.33
N LEU A 13 -7.87 -52.87 -11.60
CA LEU A 13 -7.90 -51.43 -11.41
C LEU A 13 -6.63 -51.06 -10.66
N PHE A 14 -5.62 -50.61 -11.41
CA PHE A 14 -4.49 -49.90 -10.86
C PHE A 14 -5.01 -48.63 -10.21
N PHE A 15 -5.29 -48.67 -8.91
CA PHE A 15 -5.33 -47.53 -8.07
C PHE A 15 -3.93 -46.94 -8.01
N PHE A 16 -3.60 -46.09 -9.00
CA PHE A 16 -2.48 -45.17 -8.82
C PHE A 16 -2.92 -44.22 -7.74
N PRO A 17 -2.29 -44.23 -6.55
CA PRO A 17 -2.48 -43.13 -5.64
C PRO A 17 -2.03 -41.88 -6.40
N LEU A 18 -2.99 -41.00 -6.72
CA LEU A 18 -2.68 -39.66 -7.19
C LEU A 18 -2.03 -38.97 -5.98
N HIS A 19 -0.75 -39.21 -5.79
CA HIS A 19 0.06 -38.39 -4.92
C HIS A 19 0.05 -37.04 -5.63
N ALA A 20 -0.81 -36.12 -5.16
CA ALA A 20 -0.61 -34.72 -5.42
C ALA A 20 0.85 -34.51 -4.98
N ALA A 21 1.74 -34.31 -5.95
CA ALA A 21 3.09 -33.89 -5.67
C ALA A 21 2.91 -32.54 -4.96
N GLU A 22 2.87 -32.59 -3.62
CA GLU A 22 2.92 -31.38 -2.82
C GLU A 22 4.19 -30.69 -3.27
N ASP A 23 4.01 -29.57 -3.90
CA ASP A 23 5.08 -28.83 -4.51
C ASP A 23 6.06 -28.41 -3.41
N VAL A 24 7.11 -29.22 -3.23
CA VAL A 24 8.16 -29.01 -2.23
C VAL A 24 8.70 -27.58 -2.36
N GLY A 25 8.72 -27.03 -3.57
CA GLY A 25 9.10 -25.65 -3.85
C GLY A 25 8.20 -24.61 -3.20
N ILE A 26 6.87 -24.81 -3.22
CA ILE A 26 5.93 -23.89 -2.58
C ILE A 26 6.08 -23.93 -1.07
N ARG A 27 6.19 -25.11 -0.46
CA ARG A 27 6.41 -25.25 0.99
C ARG A 27 7.71 -24.58 1.43
N GLU A 28 8.79 -24.79 0.69
CA GLU A 28 10.07 -24.17 1.00
C GLU A 28 10.00 -22.65 0.85
N MET A 29 9.35 -22.15 -0.19
CA MET A 29 9.12 -20.73 -0.39
C MET A 29 8.32 -20.12 0.76
N VAL A 30 7.22 -20.76 1.19
CA VAL A 30 6.42 -20.31 2.33
C VAL A 30 7.25 -20.31 3.62
N ASN A 31 8.06 -21.33 3.85
CA ASN A 31 8.94 -21.38 5.01
C ASN A 31 9.98 -20.26 5.00
N ARG A 32 10.57 -19.95 3.85
CA ARG A 32 11.52 -18.83 3.71
C ARG A 32 10.84 -17.48 3.97
N ILE A 33 9.62 -17.29 3.46
CA ILE A 33 8.82 -16.06 3.73
C ILE A 33 8.51 -15.95 5.23
N ASN A 34 8.11 -17.05 5.88
CA ASN A 34 7.82 -17.05 7.31
C ASN A 34 9.07 -16.75 8.15
N LEU A 35 10.22 -17.30 7.78
CA LEU A 35 11.49 -16.99 8.42
C LEU A 35 11.87 -15.52 8.23
N PHE A 36 11.74 -15.00 7.01
CA PHE A 36 11.99 -13.59 6.71
C PHE A 36 11.12 -12.70 7.58
N ASN A 37 9.81 -12.92 7.60
CA ASN A 37 8.86 -12.13 8.38
C ASN A 37 9.13 -12.21 9.90
N ARG A 38 9.66 -13.33 10.36
CA ARG A 38 10.02 -13.51 11.78
C ARG A 38 11.27 -12.72 12.18
N TYR A 39 12.30 -12.70 11.33
CA TYR A 39 13.57 -12.05 11.64
C TYR A 39 13.63 -10.60 11.18
N LEU A 40 12.89 -10.25 10.14
CA LEU A 40 12.83 -8.91 9.55
C LEU A 40 11.37 -8.48 9.37
N PRO A 41 10.61 -8.35 10.49
CA PRO A 41 9.20 -7.97 10.42
C PRO A 41 9.07 -6.60 9.76
N GLN A 42 8.19 -6.49 8.77
CA GLN A 42 7.89 -5.22 8.13
C GLN A 42 6.74 -4.53 8.85
N GLU A 43 6.83 -3.21 8.97
CA GLU A 43 5.76 -2.37 9.49
C GLU A 43 4.97 -1.76 8.34
N LYS A 44 3.69 -1.49 8.61
CA LYS A 44 2.78 -0.79 7.72
C LYS A 44 2.07 0.30 8.49
N VAL A 45 2.06 1.50 7.92
CA VAL A 45 1.36 2.65 8.49
C VAL A 45 0.12 2.93 7.66
N TYR A 46 -0.98 3.23 8.33
CA TYR A 46 -2.19 3.75 7.73
C TYR A 46 -2.70 4.94 8.53
N LEU A 47 -3.07 6.03 7.85
CA LEU A 47 -3.68 7.20 8.44
C LEU A 47 -5.12 7.35 7.98
N HIS A 48 -6.01 7.52 8.93
CA HIS A 48 -7.40 7.90 8.70
C HIS A 48 -7.55 9.38 9.02
N PHE A 49 -8.12 10.15 8.10
CA PHE A 49 -8.33 11.59 8.22
C PHE A 49 -9.81 11.91 8.36
N ASP A 50 -10.10 13.00 9.01
CA ASP A 50 -11.47 13.52 9.20
C ASP A 50 -12.08 14.05 7.90
N ASN A 51 -11.24 14.51 6.93
CA ASN A 51 -11.72 15.01 5.65
C ASN A 51 -10.82 14.59 4.50
N THR A 52 -11.24 14.85 3.27
CA THR A 52 -10.50 14.57 2.01
C THR A 52 -9.96 15.83 1.37
N ALA A 53 -10.39 17.01 1.82
CA ALA A 53 -9.98 18.32 1.35
C ALA A 53 -10.12 19.33 2.50
N TYR A 54 -9.32 20.37 2.50
CA TYR A 54 -9.26 21.35 3.57
C TYR A 54 -9.14 22.76 3.02
N PHE A 55 -9.46 23.74 3.87
CA PHE A 55 -9.12 25.13 3.63
C PHE A 55 -7.92 25.57 4.48
N MET A 56 -7.21 26.58 4.01
CA MET A 56 -6.17 27.24 4.80
C MET A 56 -6.77 27.74 6.12
N GLY A 57 -6.06 27.51 7.22
CA GLY A 57 -6.52 27.88 8.55
C GLY A 57 -7.34 26.82 9.28
N GLU A 58 -7.77 25.76 8.61
CA GLU A 58 -8.44 24.63 9.25
C GLU A 58 -7.43 23.71 9.99
N LYS A 59 -7.96 22.73 10.67
CA LYS A 59 -7.19 21.66 11.31
C LYS A 59 -7.45 20.35 10.61
N MET A 60 -6.38 19.68 10.20
CA MET A 60 -6.43 18.36 9.61
C MET A 60 -6.18 17.32 10.72
N TRP A 61 -7.25 16.71 11.21
CA TRP A 61 -7.16 15.66 12.23
C TRP A 61 -6.89 14.30 11.58
N PHE A 62 -6.07 13.50 12.24
CA PHE A 62 -5.84 12.15 11.79
C PHE A 62 -5.64 11.17 12.94
N LYS A 63 -6.00 9.93 12.68
CA LYS A 63 -5.65 8.78 13.50
C LYS A 63 -4.77 7.83 12.68
N ALA A 64 -3.65 7.44 13.28
CA ALA A 64 -2.70 6.55 12.67
C ALA A 64 -2.78 5.15 13.29
N TYR A 65 -2.47 4.15 12.47
CA TYR A 65 -2.33 2.76 12.84
C TYR A 65 -1.01 2.24 12.31
N VAL A 66 -0.20 1.68 13.20
CA VAL A 66 1.10 1.09 12.86
C VAL A 66 1.05 -0.39 13.20
N LEU A 67 1.04 -1.21 12.18
CA LEU A 67 0.83 -2.64 12.27
C LEU A 67 2.02 -3.40 11.68
N ARG A 68 2.21 -4.62 12.12
CA ARG A 68 3.08 -5.57 11.43
C ARG A 68 2.42 -6.01 10.13
N SER A 69 3.18 -6.09 9.07
CA SER A 69 2.67 -6.44 7.73
C SER A 69 2.32 -7.92 7.60
N ASP A 70 2.95 -8.78 8.39
CA ASP A 70 2.82 -10.23 8.32
C ASP A 70 1.53 -10.78 8.98
N ASN A 71 1.09 -10.14 10.06
CA ASN A 71 -0.03 -10.64 10.88
C ASN A 71 -1.07 -9.58 11.23
N HIS A 72 -0.85 -8.33 10.82
CA HIS A 72 -1.71 -7.16 11.08
C HIS A 72 -1.93 -6.84 12.57
N HIS A 73 -1.09 -7.37 13.45
CA HIS A 73 -1.10 -6.99 14.86
C HIS A 73 -0.41 -5.64 15.05
N ALA A 74 -0.68 -5.00 16.20
CA ALA A 74 0.02 -3.79 16.61
C ALA A 74 1.54 -4.01 16.58
N THR A 75 2.28 -3.01 16.08
CA THR A 75 3.74 -3.14 16.01
C THR A 75 4.36 -3.26 17.39
N ASP A 76 5.33 -4.13 17.49
CA ASP A 76 6.24 -4.29 18.64
C ASP A 76 7.67 -3.80 18.32
N VAL A 77 7.90 -3.36 17.07
CA VAL A 77 9.21 -2.96 16.55
C VAL A 77 9.50 -1.51 16.84
N SER A 78 8.58 -0.61 16.51
CA SER A 78 8.76 0.84 16.65
C SER A 78 7.89 1.43 17.75
N ARG A 79 8.38 2.53 18.36
CA ARG A 79 7.67 3.25 19.41
C ARG A 79 7.29 4.69 19.02
N VAL A 80 7.83 5.17 17.91
CA VAL A 80 7.63 6.54 17.43
C VAL A 80 7.21 6.52 15.97
N LEU A 81 6.10 7.16 15.67
CA LEU A 81 5.63 7.46 14.33
C LEU A 81 6.03 8.89 13.96
N TYR A 82 6.61 9.05 12.79
CA TYR A 82 6.87 10.33 12.15
C TYR A 82 5.78 10.61 11.16
N VAL A 83 5.17 11.79 11.24
CA VAL A 83 4.16 12.25 10.29
C VAL A 83 4.56 13.64 9.82
N GLU A 84 4.71 13.79 8.51
CA GLU A 84 5.19 15.00 7.86
C GLU A 84 4.12 15.56 6.92
N LEU A 85 3.92 16.86 6.99
CA LEU A 85 3.16 17.62 6.00
C LEU A 85 4.17 18.28 5.06
N LEU A 86 4.07 18.00 3.76
CA LEU A 86 4.95 18.54 2.74
C LEU A 86 4.18 19.44 1.78
N ASP A 87 4.79 20.53 1.34
CA ASP A 87 4.26 21.39 0.29
C ASP A 87 4.38 20.73 -1.10
N ARG A 88 3.85 21.41 -2.11
CA ARG A 88 3.91 20.95 -3.52
C ARG A 88 5.34 20.81 -4.05
N SER A 89 6.31 21.50 -3.45
CA SER A 89 7.71 21.44 -3.82
C SER A 89 8.48 20.34 -3.11
N GLY A 90 7.82 19.65 -2.15
CA GLY A 90 8.40 18.60 -1.33
C GLY A 90 9.16 19.11 -0.12
N ASN A 91 9.01 20.39 0.24
CA ASN A 91 9.55 20.92 1.46
C ASN A 91 8.66 20.53 2.63
N VAL A 92 9.27 20.16 3.75
CA VAL A 92 8.55 19.83 4.96
C VAL A 92 8.03 21.11 5.60
N VAL A 93 6.72 21.23 5.72
CA VAL A 93 6.02 22.33 6.39
C VAL A 93 5.97 22.08 7.89
N GLU A 94 5.63 20.86 8.28
CA GLU A 94 5.54 20.45 9.68
C GLU A 94 5.91 18.97 9.83
N THR A 95 6.57 18.63 10.94
CA THR A 95 6.88 17.25 11.32
C THR A 95 6.35 16.98 12.72
N GLN A 96 5.54 15.95 12.86
CA GLN A 96 5.08 15.45 14.15
C GLN A 96 5.77 14.13 14.50
N LYS A 97 6.14 13.97 15.78
CA LYS A 97 6.70 12.74 16.33
C LYS A 97 5.74 12.24 17.39
N LEU A 98 5.02 11.20 17.06
CA LEU A 98 3.90 10.69 17.86
C LEU A 98 4.30 9.38 18.54
N PRO A 99 4.02 9.22 19.84
CA PRO A 99 4.20 7.93 20.49
C PRO A 99 3.19 6.92 19.94
N ILE A 100 3.67 5.72 19.66
CA ILE A 100 2.81 4.60 19.26
C ILE A 100 2.32 3.91 20.52
N GLY A 101 1.01 3.89 20.74
CA GLY A 101 0.37 3.21 21.86
C GLY A 101 0.42 1.68 21.74
N ALA A 102 0.05 1.00 22.80
CA ALA A 102 0.08 -0.47 22.88
C ALA A 102 -0.76 -1.18 21.81
N MET A 103 -1.79 -0.51 21.30
CA MET A 103 -2.64 -1.03 20.22
C MET A 103 -2.16 -0.60 18.82
N GLY A 104 -0.92 -0.12 18.69
CA GLY A 104 -0.37 0.38 17.43
C GLY A 104 -0.98 1.70 16.97
N GLN A 105 -1.60 2.48 17.85
CA GLN A 105 -2.33 3.69 17.51
C GLN A 105 -1.55 4.94 17.89
N ALA A 106 -1.72 5.99 17.08
CA ALA A 106 -1.32 7.35 17.39
C ALA A 106 -2.37 8.31 16.80
N ASP A 107 -2.46 9.51 17.33
CA ASP A 107 -3.32 10.56 16.80
C ASP A 107 -2.55 11.88 16.75
N GLY A 108 -2.98 12.74 15.82
CA GLY A 108 -2.34 14.02 15.61
C GLY A 108 -3.24 14.99 14.85
N VAL A 109 -2.74 16.22 14.74
CA VAL A 109 -3.44 17.29 14.03
C VAL A 109 -2.44 18.24 13.41
N PHE A 110 -2.58 18.51 12.11
CA PHE A 110 -1.88 19.61 11.46
C PHE A 110 -2.72 20.89 11.52
N ASP A 111 -2.09 21.98 11.94
CA ASP A 111 -2.70 23.30 11.93
C ASP A 111 -2.36 23.98 10.60
N LEU A 112 -3.34 24.06 9.71
CA LEU A 112 -3.14 24.59 8.36
C LEU A 112 -3.02 26.12 8.29
N ARG A 113 -2.97 26.81 9.44
CA ARG A 113 -2.57 28.22 9.50
C ARG A 113 -1.12 28.43 9.09
N ASN A 114 -0.28 27.41 9.20
CA ASN A 114 1.11 27.44 8.77
C ASN A 114 1.31 27.22 7.27
N VAL A 115 0.24 26.90 6.55
CA VAL A 115 0.26 26.72 5.10
C VAL A 115 0.29 28.08 4.42
N LEU A 116 1.29 28.30 3.55
CA LEU A 116 1.54 29.63 2.95
C LEU A 116 0.69 29.92 1.70
N ALA A 117 0.23 28.89 1.01
CA ALA A 117 -0.56 29.02 -0.21
C ALA A 117 -1.45 27.80 -0.43
N GLY A 118 -2.56 28.02 -1.10
CA GLY A 118 -3.41 26.91 -1.57
C GLY A 118 -2.64 26.02 -2.56
N GLY A 119 -2.97 24.72 -2.57
CA GLY A 119 -2.31 23.77 -3.45
C GLY A 119 -2.51 22.33 -3.00
N PHE A 120 -1.75 21.42 -3.61
CA PHE A 120 -1.66 20.05 -3.16
C PHE A 120 -0.55 19.90 -2.12
N TYR A 121 -0.90 19.29 -1.01
CA TYR A 121 0.01 18.96 0.07
C TYR A 121 0.05 17.44 0.26
N GLU A 122 1.22 16.92 0.54
CA GLU A 122 1.41 15.49 0.82
C GLU A 122 1.54 15.28 2.33
N VAL A 123 0.78 14.34 2.86
CA VAL A 123 1.05 13.79 4.21
C VAL A 123 1.80 12.49 4.04
N ARG A 124 2.99 12.42 4.61
CA ARG A 124 3.83 11.23 4.64
C ARG A 124 3.95 10.72 6.07
N ALA A 125 3.86 9.41 6.27
CA ALA A 125 4.03 8.84 7.59
C ALA A 125 4.87 7.56 7.55
N TYR A 126 5.76 7.42 8.55
CA TYR A 126 6.70 6.32 8.62
C TYR A 126 7.26 6.15 10.04
N THR A 127 7.79 4.98 10.32
CA THR A 127 8.70 4.74 11.44
C THR A 127 10.14 4.77 10.94
N ARG A 128 11.11 5.01 11.83
CA ARG A 128 12.51 4.93 11.41
C ARG A 128 12.90 3.55 10.87
N TYR A 129 12.28 2.51 11.39
CA TYR A 129 12.52 1.15 10.92
C TYR A 129 12.08 0.96 9.46
N MET A 130 10.98 1.59 9.05
CA MET A 130 10.49 1.53 7.66
C MET A 130 11.46 2.16 6.66
N LEU A 131 12.34 3.05 7.08
CA LEU A 131 13.35 3.67 6.19
C LEU A 131 14.45 2.68 5.72
N ASN A 132 14.51 1.47 6.27
CA ASN A 132 15.38 0.41 5.77
C ASN A 132 14.85 -0.24 4.47
N TRP A 133 13.62 0.09 4.08
CA TRP A 133 12.94 -0.45 2.92
C TRP A 133 12.76 0.61 1.84
N ASP A 134 12.25 0.21 0.69
CA ASP A 134 11.94 1.15 -0.39
C ASP A 134 10.89 2.19 0.04
N SER A 135 11.02 3.42 -0.46
CA SER A 135 10.14 4.54 -0.11
C SER A 135 8.67 4.32 -0.50
N SER A 136 8.38 3.39 -1.42
CA SER A 136 7.02 3.00 -1.79
C SER A 136 6.25 2.32 -0.65
N TRP A 137 6.95 1.86 0.39
CA TRP A 137 6.33 1.27 1.59
C TRP A 137 5.86 2.31 2.60
N LEU A 138 6.29 3.55 2.47
CA LEU A 138 5.86 4.64 3.35
C LEU A 138 4.41 5.01 3.03
N PHE A 139 3.66 5.39 4.06
CA PHE A 139 2.35 5.98 3.82
C PHE A 139 2.52 7.33 3.15
N SER A 140 1.80 7.56 2.07
CA SER A 140 1.70 8.85 1.39
C SER A 140 0.28 9.09 0.92
N ARG A 141 -0.23 10.27 1.19
CA ARG A 141 -1.52 10.74 0.70
C ARG A 141 -1.48 12.23 0.41
N VAL A 142 -2.03 12.61 -0.73
CA VAL A 142 -2.09 14.00 -1.18
C VAL A 142 -3.47 14.58 -0.92
N PHE A 143 -3.51 15.79 -0.36
CA PHE A 143 -4.70 16.56 -0.06
C PHE A 143 -4.71 17.89 -0.78
N PRO A 144 -5.84 18.30 -1.37
CA PRO A 144 -6.05 19.66 -1.81
C PRO A 144 -6.31 20.55 -0.57
N ILE A 145 -5.55 21.64 -0.46
CA ILE A 145 -5.78 22.70 0.53
C ILE A 145 -6.14 23.96 -0.26
N PHE A 146 -7.35 24.43 -0.06
CA PHE A 146 -7.90 25.59 -0.77
C PHE A 146 -7.63 26.87 0.01
N GLU A 147 -7.45 27.96 -0.70
CA GLU A 147 -7.43 29.28 -0.09
C GLU A 147 -8.83 29.63 0.42
N THR A 148 -8.88 30.30 1.54
CA THR A 148 -10.14 30.82 2.07
C THR A 148 -10.68 31.87 1.11
N PRO A 149 -11.95 31.77 0.66
CA PRO A 149 -12.52 32.75 -0.25
C PRO A 149 -12.42 34.16 0.31
N GLY A 150 -11.89 35.10 -0.45
CA GLY A 150 -11.77 36.50 -0.03
C GLY A 150 -13.11 37.23 0.05
N LYS A 151 -14.15 36.67 -0.59
CA LYS A 151 -15.53 37.15 -0.56
C LYS A 151 -16.48 35.97 -0.44
N GLU A 152 -17.53 36.13 0.34
CA GLU A 152 -18.60 35.16 0.40
C GLU A 152 -19.22 34.97 -0.99
N GLY A 153 -19.31 33.70 -1.41
CA GLY A 153 -19.77 33.28 -2.74
C GLY A 153 -18.72 33.13 -3.84
N ASP A 154 -17.45 33.47 -3.58
CA ASP A 154 -16.35 33.20 -4.50
C ASP A 154 -15.75 31.82 -4.23
N TYR A 155 -16.39 30.80 -4.78
CA TYR A 155 -15.93 29.40 -4.69
C TYR A 155 -15.20 28.95 -5.97
N SER A 156 -14.50 29.85 -6.65
CA SER A 156 -13.68 29.47 -7.79
C SER A 156 -12.64 28.45 -7.39
N ARG A 157 -12.56 27.34 -8.15
CA ARG A 157 -11.54 26.31 -7.92
C ARG A 157 -10.15 26.89 -8.13
N PRO A 158 -9.31 26.94 -7.10
CA PRO A 158 -7.92 27.34 -7.30
C PRO A 158 -7.22 26.35 -8.23
N SER A 159 -6.31 26.83 -9.06
CA SER A 159 -5.45 25.97 -9.87
C SER A 159 -4.47 25.24 -8.93
N LEU A 160 -4.75 23.99 -8.63
CA LEU A 160 -3.89 23.16 -7.82
C LEU A 160 -2.79 22.53 -8.71
N GLY A 161 -1.54 22.87 -8.46
CA GLY A 161 -0.39 22.24 -9.12
C GLY A 161 -0.14 20.83 -8.58
N LYS A 162 0.66 20.04 -9.31
CA LYS A 162 1.12 18.73 -8.81
C LYS A 162 2.09 18.91 -7.66
N THR A 163 2.07 17.98 -6.69
CA THR A 163 3.09 17.92 -5.64
C THR A 163 4.44 17.41 -6.22
N ALA A 164 5.52 17.68 -5.52
CA ALA A 164 6.85 17.18 -5.93
C ALA A 164 6.89 15.64 -5.99
N TRP A 165 6.12 14.96 -5.15
CA TRP A 165 5.94 13.51 -5.22
C TRP A 165 5.30 13.08 -6.54
N GLN A 166 4.18 13.67 -6.90
CA GLN A 166 3.48 13.36 -8.16
C GLN A 166 4.35 13.65 -9.40
N VAL A 167 5.17 14.69 -9.34
CA VAL A 167 6.15 14.99 -10.41
C VAL A 167 7.20 13.88 -10.48
N ARG A 168 7.81 13.52 -9.35
CA ARG A 168 8.82 12.44 -9.28
C ARG A 168 8.26 11.09 -9.72
N GLU A 169 7.02 10.79 -9.37
CA GLU A 169 6.37 9.54 -9.77
C GLU A 169 6.06 9.53 -11.26
N SER A 170 5.64 10.66 -11.83
CA SER A 170 5.43 10.79 -13.27
C SER A 170 6.73 10.74 -14.07
N GLU A 171 7.86 11.17 -13.49
CA GLU A 171 9.18 11.06 -14.10
C GLU A 171 9.77 9.64 -14.03
N LYS A 172 9.41 8.88 -12.99
CA LYS A 172 9.81 7.49 -12.84
C LYS A 172 9.07 6.51 -13.76
N VAL A 173 7.91 6.91 -14.29
CA VAL A 173 7.24 6.13 -15.33
C VAL A 173 8.11 6.26 -16.59
N PRO A 174 8.81 5.22 -17.02
CA PRO A 174 9.63 5.30 -18.21
C PRO A 174 8.73 5.72 -19.34
N THR A 175 9.06 6.86 -19.97
CA THR A 175 8.47 7.32 -21.21
C THR A 175 8.63 6.14 -22.15
N LYS A 176 7.58 5.38 -22.35
CA LYS A 176 7.40 4.28 -23.30
C LYS A 176 8.65 3.94 -24.12
N GLU A 177 9.69 3.40 -23.52
CA GLU A 177 10.44 2.40 -24.23
C GLU A 177 9.46 1.24 -24.40
N LYS A 178 9.18 0.94 -25.63
CA LYS A 178 8.37 -0.18 -26.05
C LYS A 178 9.09 -1.46 -25.58
N THR A 179 9.00 -1.79 -24.30
CA THR A 179 9.13 -3.15 -23.86
C THR A 179 7.96 -3.86 -24.49
N GLY A 180 8.26 -4.80 -25.38
CA GLY A 180 7.27 -5.48 -26.24
C GLY A 180 6.27 -6.38 -25.52
N ILE A 181 5.75 -5.93 -24.39
CA ILE A 181 4.60 -6.51 -23.71
C ILE A 181 3.39 -5.73 -24.21
N SER A 182 2.96 -6.07 -25.41
CA SER A 182 1.62 -5.75 -25.85
C SER A 182 0.69 -6.72 -25.13
N PHE A 183 -0.11 -6.20 -24.19
CA PHE A 183 -1.28 -6.95 -23.75
C PHE A 183 -2.22 -7.08 -24.95
N ALA A 184 -2.20 -8.24 -25.62
CA ALA A 184 -3.20 -8.59 -26.58
C ALA A 184 -4.55 -8.59 -25.82
N LYS A 185 -5.48 -7.77 -26.27
CA LYS A 185 -6.84 -7.79 -25.74
C LYS A 185 -7.40 -9.17 -26.05
N PRO A 186 -7.78 -10.00 -25.06
CA PRO A 186 -8.33 -11.31 -25.33
C PRO A 186 -9.66 -11.12 -26.06
N GLU A 187 -9.81 -11.71 -27.22
CA GLU A 187 -11.08 -11.68 -27.95
C GLU A 187 -12.18 -12.49 -27.25
N ASP A 188 -11.81 -13.33 -26.26
CA ASP A 188 -12.73 -14.29 -25.61
C ASP A 188 -12.84 -14.13 -24.08
N GLY A 189 -12.59 -12.95 -23.53
CA GLY A 189 -12.85 -12.68 -22.10
C GLY A 189 -11.98 -13.45 -21.09
N ASN A 190 -11.02 -14.26 -21.51
CA ASN A 190 -10.07 -14.95 -20.63
C ASN A 190 -8.81 -14.11 -20.42
N ILE A 191 -8.56 -13.72 -19.19
CA ILE A 191 -7.34 -13.04 -18.78
C ILE A 191 -6.25 -14.11 -18.62
N ALA A 192 -5.30 -14.16 -19.54
CA ALA A 192 -4.09 -14.95 -19.36
C ALA A 192 -3.03 -14.10 -18.62
N PHE A 193 -2.62 -14.55 -17.45
CA PHE A 193 -1.44 -14.01 -16.75
C PHE A 193 -0.23 -14.83 -17.19
N PHE A 194 0.79 -14.15 -17.68
CA PHE A 194 2.12 -14.70 -17.91
C PHE A 194 3.10 -14.14 -16.90
#